data_2b0e404c678fb6974c6622828cbca97e
#
_entry.id   2b0e404c678fb6974c6622828cbca97e
#
_cell.length_a   1.000
_cell.length_b   1.000
_cell.length_c   1.000
_cell.angle_alpha   90.00
_cell.angle_beta   90.00
_cell.angle_gamma   90.00
#
_symmetry.space_group_name_H-M   'P 1'
#
loop_
_entity.id
_entity.type
_entity.pdbx_description
1 polymer ?
#
loop_
_entity_poly.entity_id
_entity_poly.type
_entity_poly.pdbx_seq_one_letter_code
_entity_poly.pdbx_strand_id
1 'polypeptide(L)'
;MDYNRVIDNIKQVAKNVLPLGSALYLYGSRARGDYHSDSDWDLLLLLDKPKIEFEDFGKYSYPFVERGWDMGEDIRPHAYTKKEWLEGPHAMFYFNVEKDKKLLYESN
;
A
#
# COMPACT_ATOMS: atom_id res chain seq x y z
N MET A 1 5.48 -19.92 1.16
CA MET A 1 4.52 -18.83 0.87
C MET A 1 4.67 -18.39 -0.58
N ASP A 2 3.59 -18.33 -1.29
CA ASP A 2 3.59 -17.90 -2.69
C ASP A 2 3.50 -16.38 -2.78
N TYR A 3 4.59 -15.75 -3.23
CA TYR A 3 4.67 -14.30 -3.41
C TYR A 3 3.54 -13.78 -4.30
N ASN A 4 3.33 -14.42 -5.44
CA ASN A 4 2.32 -13.99 -6.39
C ASN A 4 0.90 -14.12 -5.84
N ARG A 5 0.65 -15.13 -5.00
CA ARG A 5 -0.65 -15.30 -4.36
C ARG A 5 -0.95 -14.12 -3.41
N VAL A 6 0.04 -13.66 -2.67
CA VAL A 6 -0.14 -12.51 -1.78
C VAL A 6 -0.40 -11.25 -2.61
N ILE A 7 0.39 -11.02 -3.66
CA ILE A 7 0.20 -9.86 -4.54
C ILE A 7 -1.20 -9.88 -5.17
N ASP A 8 -1.65 -11.04 -5.65
CA ASP A 8 -2.99 -11.15 -6.25
C ASP A 8 -4.09 -10.82 -5.25
N ASN A 9 -3.94 -11.27 -4.00
CA ASN A 9 -4.88 -10.94 -2.93
C ASN A 9 -4.88 -9.45 -2.62
N ILE A 10 -3.71 -8.83 -2.58
CA ILE A 10 -3.59 -7.39 -2.35
C ILE A 10 -4.31 -6.62 -3.46
N LYS A 11 -4.08 -7.00 -4.71
CA LYS A 11 -4.76 -6.36 -5.87
C LYS A 11 -6.27 -6.53 -5.80
N GLN A 12 -6.74 -7.68 -5.35
CA GLN A 12 -8.16 -7.95 -5.22
C GLN A 12 -8.81 -7.04 -4.16
N VAL A 13 -8.15 -6.88 -3.02
CA VAL A 13 -8.63 -5.95 -1.98
C VAL A 13 -8.70 -4.53 -2.54
N ALA A 14 -7.64 -4.09 -3.25
CA ALA A 14 -7.60 -2.76 -3.84
C ALA A 14 -8.78 -2.54 -4.78
N LYS A 15 -9.04 -3.49 -5.66
CA LYS A 15 -10.15 -3.40 -6.60
C LYS A 15 -11.50 -3.30 -5.90
N ASN A 16 -11.65 -3.98 -4.76
CA ASN A 16 -12.91 -4.02 -4.03
C ASN A 16 -13.16 -2.79 -3.16
N VAL A 17 -12.12 -2.18 -2.60
CA VAL A 17 -12.31 -1.14 -1.58
C VAL A 17 -11.82 0.25 -1.96
N LEU A 18 -10.87 0.39 -2.89
CA LEU A 18 -10.27 1.70 -3.15
C LEU A 18 -11.15 2.56 -4.06
N PRO A 19 -11.30 3.85 -3.71
CA PRO A 19 -12.12 4.77 -4.51
C PRO A 19 -11.40 5.18 -5.80
N LEU A 20 -12.16 5.80 -6.71
CA LEU A 20 -11.59 6.33 -7.95
C LEU A 20 -10.46 7.30 -7.66
N GLY A 21 -9.44 7.29 -8.50
CA GLY A 21 -8.29 8.15 -8.35
C GLY A 21 -7.22 7.63 -7.41
N SER A 22 -7.41 6.43 -6.83
CA SER A 22 -6.43 5.84 -5.92
C SER A 22 -5.29 5.18 -6.67
N ALA A 23 -4.13 5.10 -6.00
CA ALA A 23 -3.00 4.31 -6.48
C ALA A 23 -2.42 3.52 -5.30
N LEU A 24 -1.96 2.31 -5.58
CA LEU A 24 -1.38 1.42 -4.56
C LEU A 24 -0.04 0.92 -5.03
N TYR A 25 0.96 1.08 -4.19
CA TYR A 25 2.34 0.65 -4.47
C TYR A 25 2.83 -0.30 -3.39
N LEU A 26 3.67 -1.24 -3.80
CA LEU A 26 4.47 -2.06 -2.90
C LEU A 26 5.84 -1.40 -2.77
N TYR A 27 6.37 -1.31 -1.56
CA TYR A 27 7.72 -0.81 -1.35
C TYR A 27 8.43 -1.67 -0.30
N GLY A 28 9.64 -1.30 0.08
CA GLY A 28 10.41 -2.03 1.08
C GLY A 28 11.01 -3.32 0.53
N SER A 29 11.34 -4.25 1.42
CA SER A 29 12.08 -5.46 1.05
C SER A 29 11.34 -6.35 0.05
N ARG A 30 10.00 -6.43 0.15
CA ARG A 30 9.21 -7.23 -0.79
C ARG A 30 9.26 -6.67 -2.21
N ALA A 31 9.45 -5.36 -2.35
CA ALA A 31 9.59 -4.73 -3.66
C ALA A 31 11.02 -4.83 -4.18
N ARG A 32 12.02 -4.72 -3.29
CA ARG A 32 13.43 -4.80 -3.70
C ARG A 32 13.88 -6.22 -4.02
N GLY A 33 13.26 -7.21 -3.40
CA GLY A 33 13.64 -8.62 -3.59
C GLY A 33 14.58 -9.17 -2.53
N ASP A 34 14.93 -8.37 -1.51
CA ASP A 34 15.82 -8.81 -0.42
C ASP A 34 15.04 -9.21 0.83
N TYR A 35 13.85 -9.76 0.63
CA TYR A 35 12.97 -10.17 1.72
C TYR A 35 13.24 -11.62 2.17
N HIS A 36 12.74 -11.93 3.38
CA HIS A 36 12.65 -13.29 3.86
C HIS A 36 11.19 -13.65 4.16
N SER A 37 10.98 -14.90 4.59
CA SER A 37 9.62 -15.47 4.74
C SER A 37 8.73 -14.69 5.71
N ASP A 38 9.31 -14.03 6.71
CA ASP A 38 8.56 -13.26 7.71
C ASP A 38 8.66 -11.74 7.50
N SER A 39 9.15 -11.30 6.35
CA SER A 39 9.18 -9.88 6.01
C SER A 39 7.77 -9.31 5.86
N ASP A 40 7.60 -8.05 6.27
CA ASP A 40 6.35 -7.33 6.11
C ASP A 40 6.07 -7.03 4.64
N TRP A 41 4.79 -6.80 4.33
CA TRP A 41 4.37 -6.32 3.01
C TRP A 41 4.01 -4.85 3.17
N ASP A 42 4.93 -3.98 2.79
CA ASP A 42 4.76 -2.53 2.95
C ASP A 42 4.04 -1.93 1.76
N LEU A 43 2.89 -1.31 2.01
CA LEU A 43 2.06 -0.72 0.97
C LEU A 43 1.97 0.79 1.15
N LEU A 44 2.08 1.50 0.03
CA LEU A 44 1.80 2.94 -0.04
C LEU A 44 0.47 3.12 -0.74
N LEU A 45 -0.49 3.70 -0.04
CA LEU A 45 -1.82 3.96 -0.56
C LEU A 45 -1.98 5.46 -0.77
N LEU A 46 -2.21 5.87 -2.01
CA LEU A 46 -2.41 7.28 -2.35
C LEU A 46 -3.88 7.50 -2.70
N LEU A 47 -4.53 8.35 -1.93
CA LEU A 47 -5.94 8.68 -2.11
C LEU A 47 -6.11 10.06 -2.76
N ASP A 48 -7.06 10.17 -3.68
CA ASP A 48 -7.36 11.42 -4.38
C ASP A 48 -8.44 12.17 -3.59
N LYS A 49 -8.04 12.80 -2.49
CA LYS A 49 -8.92 13.57 -1.62
C LYS A 49 -8.11 14.65 -0.90
N PRO A 50 -8.78 15.67 -0.34
CA PRO A 50 -8.08 16.82 0.26
C PRO A 50 -7.22 16.46 1.47
N LYS A 51 -7.65 15.51 2.30
CA LYS A 51 -6.90 15.10 3.48
C LYS A 51 -7.32 13.69 3.89
N ILE A 52 -6.41 13.00 4.58
CA ILE A 52 -6.73 11.68 5.18
C ILE A 52 -7.56 11.94 6.44
N GLU A 53 -8.66 11.24 6.56
CA GLU A 53 -9.56 11.36 7.71
C GLU A 53 -9.49 10.10 8.56
N PHE A 54 -9.95 10.22 9.80
CA PHE A 54 -9.88 9.11 10.77
C PHE A 54 -10.54 7.83 10.23
N GLU A 55 -11.72 7.96 9.62
CA GLU A 55 -12.45 6.80 9.09
C GLU A 55 -11.82 6.15 7.87
N ASP A 56 -10.86 6.83 7.23
CA ASP A 56 -10.20 6.28 6.03
C ASP A 56 -9.39 5.03 6.35
N PHE A 57 -8.85 4.94 7.55
CA PHE A 57 -8.11 3.74 7.93
C PHE A 57 -9.02 2.51 7.86
N GLY A 58 -10.19 2.57 8.49
CA GLY A 58 -11.13 1.44 8.49
C GLY A 58 -11.67 1.11 7.11
N LYS A 59 -11.90 2.13 6.28
CA LYS A 59 -12.47 1.95 4.95
C LYS A 59 -11.46 1.39 3.95
N TYR A 60 -10.24 1.93 3.96
CA TYR A 60 -9.29 1.72 2.86
C TYR A 60 -8.02 0.98 3.27
N SER A 61 -7.54 1.19 4.49
CA SER A 61 -6.28 0.58 4.94
C SER A 61 -6.50 -0.76 5.64
N TYR A 62 -7.42 -0.80 6.59
CA TYR A 62 -7.65 -2.00 7.39
C TYR A 62 -7.99 -3.25 6.57
N PRO A 63 -8.77 -3.18 5.48
CA PRO A 63 -9.04 -4.37 4.67
C PRO A 63 -7.79 -5.11 4.20
N PHE A 64 -6.69 -4.39 3.94
CA PHE A 64 -5.42 -5.01 3.58
C PHE A 64 -4.81 -5.75 4.75
N VAL A 65 -4.85 -5.15 5.94
CA VAL A 65 -4.33 -5.76 7.17
C VAL A 65 -5.09 -7.07 7.45
N GLU A 66 -6.41 -7.01 7.38
CA GLU A 66 -7.27 -8.15 7.64
C GLU A 66 -7.02 -9.29 6.65
N ARG A 67 -6.90 -8.97 5.36
CA ARG A 67 -6.60 -9.97 4.34
C ARG A 67 -5.23 -10.62 4.61
N GLY A 68 -4.27 -9.83 5.08
CA GLY A 68 -2.96 -10.35 5.46
C GLY A 68 -3.07 -11.39 6.56
N TRP A 69 -3.81 -11.08 7.61
CA TRP A 69 -4.01 -12.01 8.71
C TRP A 69 -4.63 -13.33 8.23
N ASP A 70 -5.57 -13.26 7.29
CA ASP A 70 -6.20 -14.47 6.73
C ASP A 70 -5.19 -15.35 6.00
N MET A 71 -4.12 -14.75 5.49
CA MET A 71 -3.06 -15.48 4.79
C MET A 71 -1.84 -15.79 5.66
N GLY A 72 -1.87 -15.37 6.93
CA GLY A 72 -0.71 -15.51 7.80
C GLY A 72 0.41 -14.54 7.47
N GLU A 73 0.07 -13.37 6.90
CA GLU A 73 1.04 -12.35 6.50
C GLU A 73 0.80 -11.04 7.23
N ASP A 74 1.86 -10.25 7.37
CA ASP A 74 1.79 -8.93 7.99
C ASP A 74 1.82 -7.86 6.89
N ILE A 75 0.64 -7.34 6.55
CA ILE A 75 0.50 -6.30 5.53
C ILE A 75 0.36 -4.96 6.24
N ARG A 76 1.20 -4.01 5.89
CA ARG A 76 1.30 -2.69 6.53
C ARG A 76 1.00 -1.57 5.54
N PRO A 77 -0.26 -1.13 5.43
CA PRO A 77 -0.61 -0.02 4.54
C PRO A 77 -0.33 1.32 5.21
N HIS A 78 0.23 2.24 4.43
CA HIS A 78 0.43 3.63 4.84
C HIS A 78 -0.27 4.53 3.84
N ALA A 79 -1.25 5.32 4.30
CA ALA A 79 -2.07 6.15 3.44
C ALA A 79 -1.67 7.61 3.49
N TYR A 80 -1.63 8.22 2.31
CA TYR A 80 -1.40 9.65 2.12
C TYR A 80 -2.36 10.13 1.05
N THR A 81 -2.62 11.44 0.99
CA THR A 81 -3.29 11.97 -0.18
C THR A 81 -2.25 12.07 -1.30
N LYS A 82 -2.69 12.00 -2.55
CA LYS A 82 -1.79 12.20 -3.68
C LYS A 82 -1.06 13.53 -3.60
N LYS A 83 -1.79 14.58 -3.22
CA LYS A 83 -1.21 15.93 -3.13
C LYS A 83 -0.10 16.02 -2.10
N GLU A 84 -0.34 15.55 -0.87
CA GLU A 84 0.69 15.64 0.17
C GLU A 84 1.89 14.76 -0.14
N TRP A 85 1.68 13.63 -0.80
CA TRP A 85 2.79 12.77 -1.18
C TRP A 85 3.67 13.44 -2.26
N LEU A 86 3.03 14.02 -3.29
CA LEU A 86 3.73 14.63 -4.41
C LEU A 86 4.35 15.98 -4.07
N GLU A 87 3.66 16.79 -3.29
CA GLU A 87 4.10 18.17 -3.01
C GLU A 87 4.96 18.30 -1.76
N GLY A 88 4.85 17.36 -0.85
CA GLY A 88 5.67 17.34 0.34
C GLY A 88 5.20 18.27 1.45
N PRO A 89 6.08 18.56 2.41
CA PRO A 89 7.54 18.40 2.38
C PRO A 89 7.99 16.93 2.37
N HIS A 90 9.09 16.67 1.68
CA HIS A 90 9.62 15.32 1.50
C HIS A 90 10.71 15.02 2.52
N ALA A 91 10.56 13.91 3.26
CA ALA A 91 11.54 13.42 4.22
C ALA A 91 12.21 12.16 3.68
N MET A 92 13.11 11.58 4.47
CA MET A 92 13.83 10.35 4.06
C MET A 92 12.88 9.23 3.66
N PHE A 93 11.76 9.08 4.37
CA PHE A 93 10.77 8.06 4.06
C PHE A 93 10.29 8.17 2.61
N TYR A 94 9.97 9.39 2.19
CA TYR A 94 9.52 9.64 0.81
C TYR A 94 10.56 9.15 -0.21
N PHE A 95 11.81 9.54 -0.03
CA PHE A 95 12.86 9.18 -0.98
C PHE A 95 13.12 7.68 -1.00
N ASN A 96 13.09 7.02 0.16
CA ASN A 96 13.27 5.58 0.23
C ASN A 96 12.15 4.83 -0.48
N VAL A 97 10.91 5.27 -0.29
CA VAL A 97 9.75 4.65 -0.93
C VAL A 97 9.79 4.86 -2.44
N GLU A 98 10.06 6.10 -2.89
CA GLU A 98 10.11 6.42 -4.32
C GLU A 98 11.15 5.58 -5.05
N LYS A 99 12.26 5.27 -4.39
CA LYS A 99 13.33 4.47 -4.96
C LYS A 99 12.88 3.02 -5.21
N ASP A 100 12.09 2.46 -4.31
CA ASP A 100 11.76 1.03 -4.31
C ASP A 100 10.38 0.71 -4.88
N LYS A 101 9.45 1.66 -4.89
CA LYS A 101 8.03 1.37 -5.10
C LYS A 101 7.72 0.76 -6.45
N LYS A 102 6.75 -0.16 -6.44
CA LYS A 102 6.21 -0.81 -7.63
C LYS A 102 4.71 -0.66 -7.63
N LEU A 103 4.15 -0.18 -8.74
CA LEU A 103 2.71 0.00 -8.86
C LEU A 103 2.00 -1.35 -8.87
N LEU A 104 1.03 -1.53 -7.97
CA LEU A 104 0.21 -2.73 -7.91
C LEU A 104 -1.18 -2.49 -8.47
N TYR A 105 -1.74 -1.29 -8.27
CA TYR A 105 -3.11 -1.01 -8.66
C TYR A 105 -3.30 0.49 -8.83
N GLU A 106 -4.09 0.86 -9.83
CA GLU A 106 -4.43 2.26 -10.07
C GLU A 106 -5.86 2.31 -10.58
N SER A 107 -6.67 3.18 -9.96
CA SER A 107 -8.06 3.37 -10.34
C SER A 107 -8.23 4.74 -10.99
N ASN A 108 -8.64 4.76 -12.23
CA ASN A 108 -8.84 6.00 -12.98
C ASN A 108 -10.29 6.43 -13.01
#